data_1f8eec2c6f69ad993a057a4bab97eade
#
_entry.id   1f8eec2c6f69ad993a057a4bab97eade
#
_cell.length_a   1.000
_cell.length_b   1.000
_cell.length_c   1.000
_cell.angle_alpha   90.00
_cell.angle_beta   90.00
_cell.angle_gamma   90.00
#
_symmetry.space_group_name_H-M   'P 1'
#
loop_
_entity.id
_entity.type
_entity.pdbx_description
1 polymer ?
#
loop_
_entity_poly.entity_id
_entity_poly.type
_entity_poly.pdbx_seq_one_letter_code
_entity_poly.pdbx_strand_id
1 'polypeptide(L)'
;MRARMALYHSKINYEHREILLRNRPEKLYQLSPKGTVPVLELPSGDVIDESFDIMKWALSINDPEMWFDKHKEEQVDLIKLNDDKFKKWLDKYKYHVRFPEYPLEYYRKECEKILDIYEDRLKDKSFFFGATISLADIAVMPFI
;
A
#
# COMPACT_ATOMS: atom_id res chain seq x y z
N MET A 1 -1.47 -7.00 0.77
CA MET A 1 -0.93 -7.48 -0.52
C MET A 1 0.43 -6.83 -0.83
N ARG A 2 0.54 -5.52 -0.96
CA ARG A 2 1.75 -4.80 -1.41
C ARG A 2 3.05 -5.14 -0.64
N ALA A 3 3.00 -5.24 0.71
CA ALA A 3 4.17 -5.65 1.50
C ALA A 3 4.69 -7.05 1.11
N ARG A 4 3.79 -8.02 0.90
CA ARG A 4 4.16 -9.38 0.45
C ARG A 4 4.81 -9.37 -0.94
N MET A 5 4.34 -8.51 -1.84
CA MET A 5 4.94 -8.37 -3.17
C MET A 5 6.38 -7.85 -3.07
N ALA A 6 6.62 -6.84 -2.22
CA ALA A 6 7.98 -6.32 -2.01
C ALA A 6 8.91 -7.36 -1.36
N LEU A 7 8.45 -8.08 -0.32
CA LEU A 7 9.24 -9.15 0.31
C LEU A 7 9.60 -10.26 -0.69
N TYR A 8 8.65 -10.66 -1.53
CA TYR A 8 8.88 -11.66 -2.57
C TYR A 8 9.89 -11.17 -3.63
N HIS A 9 9.71 -9.94 -4.12
CA HIS A 9 10.62 -9.30 -5.07
C HIS A 9 12.04 -9.22 -4.54
N SER A 10 12.19 -8.81 -3.29
CA SER A 10 13.47 -8.71 -2.59
C SER A 10 14.07 -10.07 -2.19
N LYS A 11 13.40 -11.19 -2.51
CA LYS A 11 13.83 -12.56 -2.19
C LYS A 11 14.07 -12.78 -0.69
N ILE A 12 13.31 -12.10 0.15
CA ILE A 12 13.39 -12.22 1.60
C ILE A 12 12.57 -13.43 2.04
N ASN A 13 13.20 -14.37 2.72
CA ASN A 13 12.51 -15.49 3.35
C ASN A 13 11.86 -15.02 4.66
N TYR A 14 10.58 -15.31 4.83
CA TYR A 14 9.81 -14.98 6.02
C TYR A 14 8.77 -16.06 6.33
N GLU A 15 8.41 -16.20 7.58
CA GLU A 15 7.29 -17.02 8.01
C GLU A 15 6.00 -16.20 7.85
N HIS A 16 5.08 -16.69 7.04
CA HIS A 16 3.79 -16.03 6.83
C HIS A 16 2.73 -16.61 7.77
N ARG A 17 2.22 -15.79 8.68
CA ARG A 17 1.17 -16.14 9.62
C ARG A 17 -0.13 -15.43 9.24
N GLU A 18 -1.10 -16.18 8.70
CA GLU A 18 -2.44 -15.67 8.44
C GLU A 18 -3.21 -15.53 9.76
N ILE A 19 -4.01 -14.48 9.86
CA ILE A 19 -4.89 -14.24 11.01
C ILE A 19 -6.33 -13.97 10.58
N LEU A 20 -7.27 -14.27 11.45
CA LEU A 20 -8.65 -13.85 11.29
C LEU A 20 -8.84 -12.43 11.83
N LEU A 21 -9.16 -11.46 10.98
CA LEU A 21 -9.34 -10.06 11.37
C LEU A 21 -10.43 -9.84 12.43
N ARG A 22 -11.44 -10.72 12.46
CA ARG A 22 -12.52 -10.72 13.49
C ARG A 22 -12.08 -11.30 14.83
N ASN A 23 -10.97 -12.05 14.87
CA ASN A 23 -10.42 -12.68 16.05
C ASN A 23 -8.89 -12.56 16.01
N ARG A 24 -8.40 -11.35 16.26
CA ARG A 24 -6.98 -11.04 16.19
C ARG A 24 -6.25 -11.65 17.40
N PRO A 25 -5.12 -12.35 17.18
CA PRO A 25 -4.34 -12.93 18.27
C PRO A 25 -3.71 -11.82 19.13
N GLU A 26 -3.55 -12.11 20.44
CA GLU A 26 -2.93 -11.18 21.38
C GLU A 26 -1.50 -10.78 20.97
N LYS A 27 -0.74 -11.71 20.40
CA LYS A 27 0.62 -11.44 19.88
C LYS A 27 0.65 -10.30 18.87
N LEU A 28 -0.40 -10.10 18.06
CA LEU A 28 -0.48 -8.99 17.12
C LEU A 28 -0.48 -7.64 17.86
N TYR A 29 -1.26 -7.53 18.95
CA TYR A 29 -1.31 -6.30 19.76
C TYR A 29 -0.03 -6.05 20.56
N GLN A 30 0.68 -7.11 20.95
CA GLN A 30 2.01 -7.01 21.57
C GLN A 30 3.05 -6.45 20.59
N LEU A 31 2.97 -6.82 19.29
CA LEU A 31 3.85 -6.33 18.25
C LEU A 31 3.45 -4.93 17.75
N SER A 32 2.17 -4.67 17.60
CA SER A 32 1.65 -3.37 17.17
C SER A 32 0.33 -3.04 17.88
N PRO A 33 0.31 -2.05 18.77
CA PRO A 33 -0.90 -1.65 19.51
C PRO A 33 -2.06 -1.25 18.60
N LYS A 34 -1.80 -0.86 17.36
CA LYS A 34 -2.83 -0.56 16.33
C LYS A 34 -3.67 -1.80 16.00
N GLY A 35 -3.12 -3.02 16.16
CA GLY A 35 -3.77 -4.26 15.78
C GLY A 35 -4.10 -4.36 14.29
N THR A 36 -3.48 -3.55 13.44
CA THR A 36 -3.65 -3.58 11.98
C THR A 36 -2.67 -4.55 11.33
N VAL A 37 -2.94 -4.94 10.09
CA VAL A 37 -2.07 -5.78 9.28
C VAL A 37 -1.68 -5.05 7.99
N PRO A 38 -0.46 -5.31 7.47
CA PRO A 38 0.56 -6.26 7.93
C PRO A 38 1.40 -5.74 9.10
N VAL A 39 1.99 -6.67 9.84
CA VAL A 39 3.06 -6.42 10.82
C VAL A 39 4.21 -7.37 10.50
N LEU A 40 5.42 -6.86 10.46
CA LEU A 40 6.65 -7.63 10.24
C LEU A 40 7.53 -7.55 11.50
N GLU A 41 7.81 -8.70 12.12
CA GLU A 41 8.76 -8.85 13.21
C GLU A 41 10.10 -9.31 12.60
N LEU A 42 11.17 -8.55 12.85
CA LEU A 42 12.52 -8.88 12.38
C LEU A 42 13.23 -9.83 13.35
N PRO A 43 14.27 -10.55 12.91
CA PRO A 43 15.07 -11.40 13.80
C PRO A 43 15.74 -10.66 14.97
N SER A 44 15.95 -9.35 14.84
CA SER A 44 16.43 -8.46 15.90
C SER A 44 15.40 -8.21 17.01
N GLY A 45 14.11 -8.51 16.74
CA GLY A 45 12.98 -8.15 17.59
C GLY A 45 12.36 -6.80 17.21
N ASP A 46 12.93 -6.06 16.27
CA ASP A 46 12.33 -4.82 15.75
C ASP A 46 11.05 -5.12 14.99
N VAL A 47 10.10 -4.19 15.02
CA VAL A 47 8.79 -4.34 14.38
C VAL A 47 8.54 -3.23 13.36
N ILE A 48 8.06 -3.62 12.19
CA ILE A 48 7.59 -2.70 11.15
C ILE A 48 6.10 -2.96 10.93
N ASP A 49 5.24 -1.98 11.23
CA ASP A 49 3.78 -2.16 11.24
C ASP A 49 3.03 -1.33 10.19
N GLU A 50 3.77 -0.67 9.28
CA GLU A 50 3.18 -0.01 8.12
C GLU A 50 3.61 -0.71 6.83
N SER A 51 2.63 -1.01 5.98
CA SER A 51 2.90 -1.76 4.75
C SER A 51 3.89 -1.07 3.81
N PHE A 52 3.88 0.26 3.76
CA PHE A 52 4.83 1.02 2.93
C PHE A 52 6.25 0.99 3.53
N ASP A 53 6.37 1.03 4.86
CA ASP A 53 7.69 0.92 5.52
C ASP A 53 8.26 -0.48 5.36
N ILE A 54 7.43 -1.54 5.40
CA ILE A 54 7.86 -2.90 5.06
C ILE A 54 8.37 -2.96 3.61
N MET A 55 7.69 -2.31 2.66
CA MET A 55 8.15 -2.27 1.26
C MET A 55 9.52 -1.59 1.15
N LYS A 56 9.70 -0.40 1.76
CA LYS A 56 10.97 0.32 1.76
C LYS A 56 12.10 -0.49 2.40
N TRP A 57 11.81 -1.12 3.53
CA TRP A 57 12.76 -1.98 4.20
C TRP A 57 13.19 -3.16 3.31
N ALA A 58 12.23 -3.86 2.70
CA ALA A 58 12.53 -4.98 1.82
C ALA A 58 13.43 -4.56 0.64
N LEU A 59 13.09 -3.46 -0.04
CA LEU A 59 13.88 -2.94 -1.16
C LEU A 59 15.24 -2.39 -0.73
N SER A 60 15.41 -1.95 0.52
CA SER A 60 16.72 -1.56 1.05
C SER A 60 17.68 -2.75 1.22
N ILE A 61 17.14 -3.96 1.38
CA ILE A 61 17.93 -5.19 1.45
C ILE A 61 18.30 -5.67 0.05
N ASN A 62 17.34 -5.71 -0.86
CA ASN A 62 17.55 -6.14 -2.24
C ASN A 62 16.46 -5.60 -3.16
N ASP A 63 16.84 -4.81 -4.15
CA ASP A 63 15.95 -4.26 -5.18
C ASP A 63 16.45 -4.62 -6.58
N PRO A 64 16.27 -5.89 -7.01
CA PRO A 64 16.91 -6.41 -8.23
C PRO A 64 16.44 -5.75 -9.52
N GLU A 65 15.22 -5.17 -9.53
CA GLU A 65 14.67 -4.47 -10.71
C GLU A 65 14.62 -2.95 -10.51
N MET A 66 15.23 -2.44 -9.44
CA MET A 66 15.33 -1.01 -9.14
C MET A 66 13.95 -0.31 -9.07
N TRP A 67 12.98 -0.95 -8.39
CA TRP A 67 11.64 -0.38 -8.23
C TRP A 67 11.64 0.96 -7.52
N PHE A 68 12.58 1.18 -6.60
CA PHE A 68 12.69 2.39 -5.81
C PHE A 68 13.99 3.16 -6.03
N ASP A 69 14.61 3.03 -7.20
CA ASP A 69 15.86 3.75 -7.49
C ASP A 69 15.62 5.13 -8.10
N LYS A 70 14.68 5.23 -9.04
CA LYS A 70 14.37 6.46 -9.78
C LYS A 70 13.10 7.12 -9.25
N HIS A 71 13.01 8.44 -9.38
CA HIS A 71 11.83 9.23 -9.04
C HIS A 71 11.33 9.00 -7.58
N LYS A 72 12.24 8.81 -6.64
CA LYS A 72 11.91 8.43 -5.25
C LYS A 72 10.91 9.36 -4.60
N GLU A 73 11.12 10.66 -4.70
CA GLU A 73 10.23 11.67 -4.10
C GLU A 73 8.83 11.64 -4.73
N GLU A 74 8.77 11.62 -6.07
CA GLU A 74 7.51 11.56 -6.81
C GLU A 74 6.75 10.25 -6.55
N GLN A 75 7.47 9.12 -6.42
CA GLN A 75 6.86 7.85 -6.03
C GLN A 75 6.25 7.92 -4.62
N VAL A 76 6.98 8.49 -3.67
CA VAL A 76 6.50 8.68 -2.28
C VAL A 76 5.25 9.57 -2.27
N ASP A 77 5.23 10.65 -3.04
CA ASP A 77 4.09 11.56 -3.11
C ASP A 77 2.85 10.88 -3.71
N LEU A 78 3.04 10.05 -4.75
CA LEU A 78 1.94 9.29 -5.35
C LEU A 78 1.38 8.24 -4.37
N ILE A 79 2.26 7.55 -3.64
CA ILE A 79 1.87 6.57 -2.61
C ILE A 79 1.14 7.27 -1.46
N LYS A 80 1.60 8.44 -1.02
CA LYS A 80 0.90 9.25 -0.02
C LYS A 80 -0.48 9.71 -0.51
N LEU A 81 -0.60 10.14 -1.77
CA LEU A 81 -1.89 10.48 -2.36
C LEU A 81 -2.86 9.30 -2.27
N ASN A 82 -2.39 8.10 -2.61
CA ASN A 82 -3.16 6.87 -2.48
C ASN A 82 -3.56 6.59 -1.02
N ASP A 83 -2.60 6.59 -0.10
CA ASP A 83 -2.81 6.16 1.27
C ASP A 83 -3.62 7.18 2.09
N ASP A 84 -3.38 8.48 1.91
CA ASP A 84 -3.98 9.54 2.70
C ASP A 84 -5.32 10.02 2.14
N LYS A 85 -5.54 9.91 0.82
CA LYS A 85 -6.73 10.41 0.16
C LYS A 85 -7.54 9.31 -0.51
N PHE A 86 -6.98 8.61 -1.50
CA PHE A 86 -7.73 7.62 -2.27
C PHE A 86 -8.34 6.53 -1.39
N LYS A 87 -7.57 5.91 -0.52
CA LYS A 87 -8.07 4.85 0.39
C LYS A 87 -9.20 5.34 1.28
N LYS A 88 -9.14 6.58 1.79
CA LYS A 88 -10.20 7.15 2.64
C LYS A 88 -11.51 7.33 1.86
N TRP A 89 -11.44 7.80 0.62
CA TRP A 89 -12.62 7.91 -0.23
C TRP A 89 -13.13 6.56 -0.68
N LEU A 90 -12.22 5.64 -1.02
CA LEU A 90 -12.56 4.26 -1.37
C LEU A 90 -13.29 3.53 -0.23
N ASP A 91 -12.83 3.68 1.01
CA ASP A 91 -13.51 3.11 2.18
C ASP A 91 -14.91 3.71 2.38
N LYS A 92 -15.07 5.02 2.23
CA LYS A 92 -16.38 5.67 2.29
C LYS A 92 -17.28 5.23 1.12
N TYR A 93 -16.75 5.03 -0.06
CA TYR A 93 -17.48 4.49 -1.20
C TYR A 93 -17.93 3.05 -0.94
N LYS A 94 -17.01 2.16 -0.55
CA LYS A 94 -17.30 0.74 -0.28
C LYS A 94 -18.29 0.53 0.87
N TYR A 95 -18.19 1.35 1.88
CA TYR A 95 -18.99 1.24 3.11
C TYR A 95 -19.91 2.42 3.31
N HIS A 96 -20.43 3.01 2.22
CA HIS A 96 -21.22 4.24 2.24
C HIS A 96 -22.38 4.24 3.24
N VAL A 97 -22.97 3.08 3.52
CA VAL A 97 -24.05 2.92 4.52
C VAL A 97 -23.59 3.37 5.92
N ARG A 98 -22.28 3.36 6.20
CA ARG A 98 -21.68 3.82 7.45
C ARG A 98 -21.35 5.32 7.45
N PHE A 99 -21.46 5.96 6.28
CA PHE A 99 -21.10 7.35 6.04
C PHE A 99 -22.27 8.08 5.38
N PRO A 100 -23.36 8.37 6.14
CA PRO A 100 -24.59 8.93 5.56
C PRO A 100 -24.50 10.43 5.23
N GLU A 101 -23.34 11.08 5.44
CA GLU A 101 -23.15 12.53 5.23
C GLU A 101 -23.32 12.93 3.76
N TYR A 102 -22.97 12.04 2.85
CA TYR A 102 -23.07 12.27 1.40
C TYR A 102 -23.59 11.01 0.69
N PRO A 103 -24.24 11.16 -0.48
CA PRO A 103 -24.68 10.03 -1.29
C PRO A 103 -23.48 9.25 -1.87
N LEU A 104 -23.71 7.99 -2.24
CA LEU A 104 -22.70 7.08 -2.84
C LEU A 104 -21.96 7.72 -4.00
N GLU A 105 -22.69 8.41 -4.88
CA GLU A 105 -22.16 9.05 -6.08
C GLU A 105 -21.14 10.16 -5.77
N TYR A 106 -21.29 10.81 -4.62
CA TYR A 106 -20.32 11.80 -4.15
C TYR A 106 -18.97 11.13 -3.83
N TYR A 107 -19.00 10.05 -3.06
CA TYR A 107 -17.77 9.32 -2.70
C TYR A 107 -17.10 8.71 -3.92
N ARG A 108 -17.89 8.20 -4.88
CA ARG A 108 -17.40 7.72 -6.16
C ARG A 108 -16.65 8.82 -6.93
N LYS A 109 -17.25 10.00 -7.06
CA LYS A 109 -16.62 11.15 -7.74
C LYS A 109 -15.30 11.58 -7.07
N GLU A 110 -15.22 11.51 -5.75
CA GLU A 110 -13.95 11.81 -5.06
C GLU A 110 -12.86 10.75 -5.36
N CYS A 111 -13.24 9.48 -5.53
CA CYS A 111 -12.31 8.46 -6.03
C CYS A 111 -11.90 8.73 -7.49
N GLU A 112 -12.87 9.02 -8.37
CA GLU A 112 -12.63 9.28 -9.80
C GLU A 112 -11.61 10.41 -10.00
N LYS A 113 -11.69 11.51 -9.25
CA LYS A 113 -10.70 12.60 -9.32
C LYS A 113 -9.26 12.14 -9.11
N ILE A 114 -9.05 11.13 -8.28
CA ILE A 114 -7.72 10.61 -8.02
C ILE A 114 -7.33 9.58 -9.08
N LEU A 115 -8.29 8.78 -9.55
CA LEU A 115 -8.08 7.87 -10.68
C LEU A 115 -7.70 8.62 -11.95
N ASP A 116 -8.30 9.79 -12.21
CA ASP A 116 -7.93 10.66 -13.35
C ASP A 116 -6.44 11.07 -13.27
N ILE A 117 -5.90 11.33 -12.08
CA ILE A 117 -4.47 11.62 -11.90
C ILE A 117 -3.61 10.39 -12.26
N TYR A 118 -4.09 9.17 -11.95
CA TYR A 118 -3.38 7.94 -12.31
C TYR A 118 -3.46 7.68 -13.82
N GLU A 119 -4.63 7.86 -14.42
CA GLU A 119 -4.83 7.75 -15.87
C GLU A 119 -3.95 8.73 -16.65
N ASP A 120 -3.90 10.00 -16.23
CA ASP A 120 -3.03 11.01 -16.86
C ASP A 120 -1.54 10.60 -16.81
N ARG A 121 -1.09 9.97 -15.72
CA ARG A 121 0.29 9.47 -15.63
C ARG A 121 0.54 8.26 -16.54
N LEU A 122 -0.47 7.44 -16.78
CA LEU A 122 -0.38 6.22 -17.58
C LEU A 122 -0.64 6.43 -19.07
N LYS A 123 -1.16 7.60 -19.48
CA LYS A 123 -1.65 7.90 -20.82
C LYS A 123 -0.73 7.43 -21.96
N ASP A 124 0.59 7.62 -21.81
CA ASP A 124 1.60 7.24 -22.80
C ASP A 124 2.68 6.31 -22.20
N LYS A 125 2.37 5.65 -21.08
CA LYS A 125 3.33 4.84 -20.32
C LYS A 125 2.71 3.53 -19.89
N SER A 126 3.54 2.50 -19.80
CA SER A 126 3.11 1.20 -19.27
C SER A 126 2.97 1.19 -17.74
N PHE A 127 3.72 2.08 -17.05
CA PHE A 127 3.75 2.22 -15.60
C PHE A 127 3.82 3.70 -15.21
N PHE A 128 3.52 4.05 -13.97
CA PHE A 128 3.43 5.46 -13.51
C PHE A 128 4.68 6.30 -13.82
N PHE A 129 5.85 5.68 -13.89
CA PHE A 129 7.13 6.38 -14.09
C PHE A 129 7.87 5.96 -15.37
N GLY A 130 7.22 5.29 -16.32
CA GLY A 130 7.80 4.97 -17.62
C GLY A 130 7.50 3.57 -18.13
N ALA A 131 8.51 2.92 -18.73
CA ALA A 131 8.39 1.61 -19.35
C ALA A 131 8.63 0.44 -18.39
N THR A 132 9.17 0.71 -17.19
CA THR A 132 9.48 -0.31 -16.17
C THR A 132 8.64 -0.08 -14.94
N ILE A 133 8.27 -1.18 -14.29
CA ILE A 133 7.51 -1.17 -13.04
C ILE A 133 8.27 -0.42 -11.95
N SER A 134 7.54 0.28 -11.10
CA SER A 134 8.08 1.03 -9.96
C SER A 134 7.42 0.61 -8.64
N LEU A 135 8.00 1.03 -7.52
CA LEU A 135 7.40 0.80 -6.21
C LEU A 135 5.99 1.41 -6.10
N ALA A 136 5.77 2.57 -6.75
CA ALA A 136 4.46 3.21 -6.74
C ALA A 136 3.39 2.36 -7.44
N ASP A 137 3.71 1.72 -8.56
CA ASP A 137 2.79 0.79 -9.24
C ASP A 137 2.36 -0.35 -8.31
N ILE A 138 3.34 -0.98 -7.65
CA ILE A 138 3.09 -2.07 -6.69
C ILE A 138 2.30 -1.59 -5.46
N ALA A 139 2.57 -0.36 -5.01
CA ALA A 139 1.91 0.18 -3.82
C ALA A 139 0.46 0.57 -4.06
N VAL A 140 0.13 1.04 -5.27
CA VAL A 140 -1.20 1.57 -5.63
C VAL A 140 -2.11 0.47 -6.18
N MET A 141 -1.61 -0.42 -7.04
CA MET A 141 -2.38 -1.45 -7.74
C MET A 141 -3.36 -2.25 -6.87
N PRO A 142 -3.05 -2.66 -5.61
CA PRO A 142 -3.99 -3.42 -4.80
C PRO A 142 -5.28 -2.69 -4.39
N PHE A 143 -5.38 -1.41 -4.67
CA PHE A 143 -6.52 -0.56 -4.29
C PHE A 143 -7.41 -0.16 -5.49
N ILE A 144 -6.95 -0.41 -6.70
CA ILE A 144 -7.66 -0.17 -7.96
C ILE A 144 -8.27 -1.49 -8.46
#